data_f0579cf3b02c79795d609ebdabcfd820
#
_entry.id   f0579cf3b02c79795d609ebdabcfd820
#
_cell.length_a   1.000
_cell.length_b   1.000
_cell.length_c   1.000
_cell.angle_alpha   90.00
_cell.angle_beta   90.00
_cell.angle_gamma   90.00
#
_symmetry.space_group_name_H-M   'P 1'
#
loop_
_entity.id
_entity.type
_entity.pdbx_description
1 polymer ?
#
loop_
_entity_poly.entity_id
_entity_poly.type
_entity_poly.pdbx_seq_one_letter_code
_entity_poly.pdbx_strand_id
1 'polypeptide(L)'
;MRAAVLVDTGKLEIRDAPMPQLEPYQVLVRTTGVGICGTDLHIYGGSANYNRDAGGRPISLRVQPQILGHEVSGVIEDVGSEVRDLEPGDRVAIDQGLNCVSQRITPVCEYCETGDSHQCLNYKEHGITGLPGGFAEYLAIAAVNAVRVEGEVPRAELAFVEPLACVLHSLEFAERAAVRYALKGPRLARHVMILGAGPAGILFLQCLRNVYRFDGAVLVADINARKLALAESFGATVLQCTGEELVEETLQRTHGEKIYYLVEATGTGAVFHFLPGLLRKQATVVLYGHGHEGADMTLLNYLQFLEPSLVSSVGASGGFDTDRRPLIYRTAMRHLVSGRVRVGPLITHPCDFHTLPGIFAREYASPDFMKAVLLPN
;
A
#
# COMPACT_ATOMS: atom_id res chain seq x y z
N MET A 1 0.67 -10.11 -25.98
CA MET A 1 1.58 -9.58 -24.96
C MET A 1 1.91 -10.64 -23.91
N ARG A 2 3.11 -10.60 -23.33
CA ARG A 2 3.42 -11.48 -22.19
C ARG A 2 2.71 -11.00 -20.92
N ALA A 3 2.25 -11.95 -20.11
CA ALA A 3 1.65 -11.68 -18.82
C ALA A 3 1.94 -12.82 -17.83
N ALA A 4 2.01 -12.49 -16.55
CA ALA A 4 2.04 -13.47 -15.47
C ALA A 4 0.60 -13.70 -14.98
N VAL A 5 0.10 -14.89 -15.24
CA VAL A 5 -1.29 -15.27 -14.98
C VAL A 5 -1.34 -16.24 -13.81
N LEU A 6 -2.04 -15.85 -12.76
CA LEU A 6 -2.35 -16.73 -11.64
C LEU A 6 -3.51 -17.64 -12.04
N VAL A 7 -3.21 -18.90 -12.30
CA VAL A 7 -4.18 -19.88 -12.83
C VAL A 7 -4.81 -20.76 -11.76
N ASP A 8 -4.15 -20.88 -10.62
CA ASP A 8 -4.61 -21.58 -9.44
C ASP A 8 -3.85 -21.06 -8.22
N THR A 9 -4.28 -21.39 -7.02
CA THR A 9 -3.54 -21.11 -5.79
C THR A 9 -2.12 -21.68 -5.89
N GLY A 10 -1.11 -20.84 -5.66
CA GLY A 10 0.30 -21.22 -5.74
C GLY A 10 0.82 -21.45 -7.17
N LYS A 11 0.04 -21.13 -8.21
CA LYS A 11 0.42 -21.43 -9.59
C LYS A 11 0.37 -20.20 -10.49
N LEU A 12 1.49 -19.49 -10.59
CA LEU A 12 1.70 -18.36 -11.49
C LEU A 12 2.42 -18.82 -12.77
N GLU A 13 1.86 -18.54 -13.93
CA GLU A 13 2.40 -18.94 -15.22
C GLU A 13 2.64 -17.73 -16.12
N ILE A 14 3.77 -17.71 -16.80
CA ILE A 14 4.03 -16.71 -17.85
C ILE A 14 3.39 -17.21 -19.14
N ARG A 15 2.48 -16.41 -19.68
CA ARG A 15 1.67 -16.76 -20.86
C ARG A 15 1.60 -15.60 -21.84
N ASP A 16 1.29 -15.92 -23.08
CA ASP A 16 0.78 -14.95 -24.03
C ASP A 16 -0.69 -14.65 -23.72
N ALA A 17 -0.99 -13.37 -23.54
CA ALA A 17 -2.32 -12.84 -23.33
C ALA A 17 -2.69 -11.90 -24.49
N PRO A 18 -3.99 -11.72 -24.79
CA PRO A 18 -4.41 -10.74 -25.80
C PRO A 18 -3.99 -9.33 -25.39
N MET A 19 -3.73 -8.48 -26.38
CA MET A 19 -3.55 -7.04 -26.12
C MET A 19 -4.84 -6.46 -25.57
N PRO A 20 -4.79 -5.57 -24.55
CA PRO A 20 -5.96 -4.86 -24.08
C PRO A 20 -6.58 -4.04 -25.21
N GLN A 21 -7.90 -4.06 -25.30
CA GLN A 21 -8.62 -3.14 -26.17
C GLN A 21 -8.75 -1.78 -25.48
N LEU A 22 -8.54 -0.72 -26.24
CA LEU A 22 -8.53 0.65 -25.74
C LEU A 22 -9.89 1.31 -25.95
N GLU A 23 -10.55 1.65 -24.84
CA GLU A 23 -11.77 2.46 -24.89
C GLU A 23 -11.44 3.95 -25.13
N PRO A 24 -12.39 4.74 -25.68
CA PRO A 24 -12.12 6.15 -26.03
C PRO A 24 -11.57 7.03 -24.90
N TYR A 25 -11.89 6.71 -23.64
CA TYR A 25 -11.48 7.49 -22.46
C TYR A 25 -10.29 6.88 -21.70
N GLN A 26 -9.69 5.81 -22.24
CA GLN A 26 -8.58 5.09 -21.63
C GLN A 26 -7.25 5.45 -22.27
N VAL A 27 -6.19 5.09 -21.59
CA VAL A 27 -4.81 5.04 -22.11
C VAL A 27 -4.29 3.60 -22.06
N LEU A 28 -3.48 3.23 -23.06
CA LEU A 28 -2.70 2.00 -23.06
C LEU A 28 -1.35 2.32 -22.45
N VAL A 29 -1.04 1.69 -21.35
CA VAL A 29 0.22 1.87 -20.64
C VAL A 29 1.11 0.66 -20.87
N ARG A 30 2.30 0.88 -21.41
CA ARG A 30 3.37 -0.11 -21.42
C ARG A 30 4.02 -0.08 -20.04
N THR A 31 3.87 -1.16 -19.30
CA THR A 31 4.37 -1.26 -17.92
C THR A 31 5.90 -1.24 -17.88
N THR A 32 6.48 -0.48 -16.97
CA THR A 32 7.94 -0.35 -16.79
C THR A 32 8.42 -0.66 -15.38
N GLY A 33 7.52 -0.65 -14.42
CA GLY A 33 7.76 -1.03 -13.04
C GLY A 33 6.45 -1.44 -12.35
N VAL A 34 6.42 -2.64 -11.78
CA VAL A 34 5.26 -3.13 -11.03
C VAL A 34 5.72 -3.75 -9.72
N GLY A 35 5.34 -3.13 -8.61
CA GLY A 35 5.66 -3.64 -7.28
C GLY A 35 4.87 -4.90 -6.93
N ILE A 36 5.48 -5.79 -6.15
CA ILE A 36 4.81 -6.95 -5.56
C ILE A 36 4.40 -6.58 -4.13
N CYS A 37 3.09 -6.61 -3.87
CA CYS A 37 2.49 -6.31 -2.58
C CYS A 37 2.22 -7.58 -1.75
N GLY A 38 2.06 -7.43 -0.44
CA GLY A 38 1.54 -8.48 0.41
C GLY A 38 0.18 -9.01 -0.05
N THR A 39 -0.68 -8.15 -0.59
CA THR A 39 -1.97 -8.53 -1.18
C THR A 39 -1.82 -9.53 -2.33
N ASP A 40 -0.85 -9.34 -3.21
CA ASP A 40 -0.56 -10.30 -4.30
C ASP A 40 -0.15 -11.66 -3.74
N LEU A 41 0.65 -11.66 -2.67
CA LEU A 41 1.10 -12.90 -2.00
C LEU A 41 -0.06 -13.61 -1.29
N HIS A 42 -0.97 -12.87 -0.65
CA HIS A 42 -2.18 -13.43 -0.04
C HIS A 42 -3.11 -14.07 -1.08
N ILE A 43 -3.30 -13.42 -2.24
CA ILE A 43 -4.09 -13.98 -3.33
C ILE A 43 -3.39 -15.21 -3.92
N TYR A 44 -2.08 -15.14 -4.16
CA TYR A 44 -1.28 -16.26 -4.63
C TYR A 44 -1.35 -17.45 -3.68
N GLY A 45 -1.21 -17.23 -2.38
CA GLY A 45 -1.28 -18.26 -1.33
C GLY A 45 -2.68 -18.79 -1.05
N GLY A 46 -3.72 -18.15 -1.60
CA GLY A 46 -5.13 -18.56 -1.40
C GLY A 46 -5.74 -18.13 -0.06
N SER A 47 -5.03 -17.33 0.74
CA SER A 47 -5.58 -16.75 1.99
C SER A 47 -6.53 -15.57 1.72
N ALA A 48 -6.51 -15.00 0.51
CA ALA A 48 -7.43 -13.96 0.06
C ALA A 48 -7.93 -14.20 -1.36
N ASN A 49 -9.17 -13.79 -1.63
CA ASN A 49 -9.73 -13.71 -2.98
C ASN A 49 -10.78 -12.60 -3.03
N TYR A 50 -10.44 -11.51 -3.70
CA TYR A 50 -11.30 -10.33 -3.83
C TYR A 50 -12.10 -10.30 -5.13
N ASN A 51 -11.86 -11.24 -6.06
CA ASN A 51 -12.68 -11.40 -7.26
C ASN A 51 -13.97 -12.13 -6.90
N ARG A 52 -15.09 -11.42 -6.92
CA ARG A 52 -16.39 -11.91 -6.46
C ARG A 52 -17.45 -11.81 -7.54
N ASP A 53 -18.37 -12.77 -7.53
CA ASP A 53 -19.59 -12.71 -8.36
C ASP A 53 -20.61 -11.68 -7.82
N ALA A 54 -21.69 -11.48 -8.55
CA ALA A 54 -22.76 -10.57 -8.15
C ALA A 54 -23.43 -10.94 -6.81
N GLY A 55 -23.28 -12.17 -6.34
CA GLY A 55 -23.74 -12.64 -5.04
C GLY A 55 -22.69 -12.50 -3.92
N GLY A 56 -21.54 -11.88 -4.21
CA GLY A 56 -20.45 -11.67 -3.26
C GLY A 56 -19.58 -12.91 -3.00
N ARG A 57 -19.75 -14.00 -3.74
CA ARG A 57 -18.99 -15.25 -3.57
C ARG A 57 -17.68 -15.18 -4.35
N PRO A 58 -16.55 -15.64 -3.77
CA PRO A 58 -15.28 -15.67 -4.48
C PRO A 58 -15.35 -16.52 -5.75
N ILE A 59 -14.85 -15.99 -6.86
CA ILE A 59 -14.71 -16.71 -8.12
C ILE A 59 -13.39 -17.48 -8.10
N SER A 60 -13.42 -18.79 -8.32
CA SER A 60 -12.21 -19.61 -8.34
C SER A 60 -11.25 -19.17 -9.45
N LEU A 61 -9.96 -19.16 -9.16
CA LEU A 61 -8.88 -18.90 -10.14
C LEU A 61 -8.90 -19.88 -11.32
N ARG A 62 -9.36 -21.13 -11.11
CA ARG A 62 -9.52 -22.10 -12.19
C ARG A 62 -10.63 -21.75 -13.18
N VAL A 63 -11.64 -21.00 -12.71
CA VAL A 63 -12.74 -20.51 -13.55
C VAL A 63 -12.37 -19.21 -14.23
N GLN A 64 -11.74 -18.29 -13.47
CA GLN A 64 -11.29 -17.00 -13.96
C GLN A 64 -9.86 -16.73 -13.46
N PRO A 65 -8.83 -17.15 -14.23
CA PRO A 65 -7.45 -16.79 -13.96
C PRO A 65 -7.25 -15.28 -13.91
N GLN A 66 -6.32 -14.81 -13.08
CA GLN A 66 -6.10 -13.39 -12.86
C GLN A 66 -4.67 -12.96 -13.21
N ILE A 67 -4.54 -11.76 -13.78
CA ILE A 67 -3.27 -11.03 -13.85
C ILE A 67 -3.25 -10.08 -12.66
N LEU A 68 -2.36 -10.33 -11.69
CA LEU A 68 -2.21 -9.52 -10.50
C LEU A 68 -1.30 -8.30 -10.76
N GLY A 69 -0.90 -7.60 -9.67
CA GLY A 69 -0.02 -6.43 -9.71
C GLY A 69 -0.82 -5.14 -9.82
N HIS A 70 -0.83 -4.38 -8.73
CA HIS A 70 -1.60 -3.14 -8.59
C HIS A 70 -0.71 -1.90 -8.31
N GLU A 71 0.55 -2.09 -8.01
CA GLU A 71 1.53 -1.00 -7.83
C GLU A 71 2.24 -0.70 -9.15
N VAL A 72 1.55 -0.01 -10.06
CA VAL A 72 1.93 0.05 -11.48
C VAL A 72 2.51 1.41 -11.86
N SER A 73 3.60 1.38 -12.61
CA SER A 73 4.12 2.51 -13.36
C SER A 73 4.46 2.11 -14.79
N GLY A 74 4.43 3.08 -15.71
CA GLY A 74 4.70 2.80 -17.10
C GLY A 74 4.89 4.04 -17.96
N VAL A 75 4.86 3.80 -19.26
CA VAL A 75 4.89 4.83 -20.31
C VAL A 75 3.63 4.65 -21.14
N ILE A 76 2.96 5.74 -21.45
CA ILE A 76 1.79 5.71 -22.33
C ILE A 76 2.25 5.30 -23.72
N GLU A 77 1.66 4.25 -24.25
CA GLU A 77 1.89 3.72 -25.59
C GLU A 77 0.88 4.27 -26.59
N ASP A 78 -0.40 4.36 -26.16
CA ASP A 78 -1.48 4.86 -26.98
C ASP A 78 -2.56 5.52 -26.12
N VAL A 79 -3.38 6.39 -26.73
CA VAL A 79 -4.45 7.13 -26.05
C VAL A 79 -5.77 6.97 -26.78
N GLY A 80 -6.86 6.80 -26.04
CA GLY A 80 -8.20 6.78 -26.60
C GLY A 80 -8.62 8.13 -27.18
N SER A 81 -9.58 8.11 -28.09
CA SER A 81 -9.98 9.28 -28.89
C SER A 81 -10.56 10.47 -28.08
N GLU A 82 -10.93 10.25 -26.82
CA GLU A 82 -11.42 11.30 -25.91
C GLU A 82 -10.35 11.87 -24.98
N VAL A 83 -9.18 11.27 -24.90
CA VAL A 83 -8.06 11.72 -24.05
C VAL A 83 -7.40 12.96 -24.69
N ARG A 84 -7.13 14.00 -23.89
CA ARG A 84 -6.61 15.29 -24.40
C ARG A 84 -5.35 15.80 -23.69
N ASP A 85 -5.09 15.30 -22.50
CA ASP A 85 -4.10 15.83 -21.56
C ASP A 85 -2.94 14.87 -21.30
N LEU A 86 -2.95 13.71 -21.95
CA LEU A 86 -1.90 12.70 -21.95
C LEU A 86 -1.56 12.31 -23.39
N GLU A 87 -0.30 11.97 -23.63
CA GLU A 87 0.19 11.60 -24.96
C GLU A 87 1.15 10.41 -24.90
N PRO A 88 1.33 9.67 -26.01
CA PRO A 88 2.34 8.63 -26.10
C PRO A 88 3.73 9.15 -25.72
N GLY A 89 4.43 8.38 -24.87
CA GLY A 89 5.73 8.77 -24.31
C GLY A 89 5.66 9.35 -22.89
N ASP A 90 4.49 9.79 -22.42
CA ASP A 90 4.33 10.25 -21.03
C ASP A 90 4.64 9.13 -20.05
N ARG A 91 5.50 9.39 -19.07
CA ARG A 91 5.73 8.51 -17.92
C ARG A 91 4.60 8.71 -16.91
N VAL A 92 4.03 7.61 -16.42
CA VAL A 92 2.89 7.65 -15.50
C VAL A 92 3.04 6.67 -14.34
N ALA A 93 2.47 7.03 -13.20
CA ALA A 93 2.09 6.09 -12.14
C ALA A 93 0.56 5.93 -12.17
N ILE A 94 0.09 4.75 -11.82
CA ILE A 94 -1.31 4.36 -11.99
C ILE A 94 -1.99 4.25 -10.64
N ASP A 95 -3.13 4.92 -10.51
CA ASP A 95 -4.13 4.59 -9.51
C ASP A 95 -4.95 3.38 -10.03
N GLN A 96 -4.77 2.24 -9.39
CA GLN A 96 -5.43 0.99 -9.80
C GLN A 96 -6.92 0.97 -9.48
N GLY A 97 -7.40 1.90 -8.64
CA GLY A 97 -8.77 1.95 -8.13
C GLY A 97 -9.75 2.63 -9.08
N LEU A 98 -10.71 1.88 -9.61
CA LEU A 98 -11.80 2.41 -10.42
C LEU A 98 -12.98 2.80 -9.54
N ASN A 99 -13.38 4.04 -9.64
CA ASN A 99 -14.48 4.66 -8.90
C ASN A 99 -15.53 5.25 -9.86
N CYS A 100 -16.50 5.99 -9.37
CA CYS A 100 -17.53 6.59 -10.23
C CYS A 100 -16.95 7.46 -11.34
N VAL A 101 -15.88 8.23 -11.04
CA VAL A 101 -15.25 9.13 -12.02
C VAL A 101 -14.54 8.32 -13.11
N SER A 102 -13.75 7.31 -12.73
CA SER A 102 -13.04 6.41 -13.65
C SER A 102 -13.99 5.63 -14.54
N GLN A 103 -15.14 5.20 -14.00
CA GLN A 103 -16.15 4.41 -14.69
C GLN A 103 -17.22 5.27 -15.36
N ARG A 104 -17.12 6.61 -15.28
CA ARG A 104 -18.06 7.57 -15.89
C ARG A 104 -19.51 7.40 -15.40
N ILE A 105 -19.68 6.99 -14.14
CA ILE A 105 -20.99 6.80 -13.50
C ILE A 105 -21.50 8.15 -13.02
N THR A 106 -22.73 8.49 -13.41
CA THR A 106 -23.41 9.73 -13.00
C THR A 106 -24.83 9.41 -12.54
N PRO A 107 -25.30 9.95 -11.38
CA PRO A 107 -24.52 10.75 -10.42
C PRO A 107 -23.43 9.94 -9.73
N VAL A 108 -22.39 10.60 -9.24
CA VAL A 108 -21.37 9.95 -8.41
C VAL A 108 -21.96 9.55 -7.06
N CYS A 109 -21.42 8.52 -6.42
CA CYS A 109 -21.86 8.10 -5.10
C CYS A 109 -21.34 9.07 -4.01
N GLU A 110 -21.91 9.01 -2.81
CA GLU A 110 -21.56 9.85 -1.66
C GLU A 110 -20.06 9.83 -1.31
N TYR A 111 -19.39 8.68 -1.44
CA TYR A 111 -17.96 8.56 -1.17
C TYR A 111 -17.11 9.26 -2.23
N CYS A 112 -17.47 9.15 -3.50
CA CYS A 112 -16.79 9.88 -4.57
C CYS A 112 -17.01 11.38 -4.47
N GLU A 113 -18.20 11.82 -4.01
CA GLU A 113 -18.54 13.22 -3.80
C GLU A 113 -17.68 13.85 -2.68
N THR A 114 -17.38 13.09 -1.63
CA THR A 114 -16.56 13.54 -0.49
C THR A 114 -15.07 13.32 -0.67
N GLY A 115 -14.64 12.72 -1.78
CA GLY A 115 -13.23 12.43 -2.08
C GLY A 115 -12.72 11.10 -1.52
N ASP A 116 -13.58 10.28 -0.92
CA ASP A 116 -13.22 8.94 -0.45
C ASP A 116 -13.32 7.92 -1.59
N SER A 117 -12.57 8.18 -2.67
CA SER A 117 -12.69 7.52 -3.99
C SER A 117 -12.46 6.00 -3.94
N HIS A 118 -11.64 5.49 -3.02
CA HIS A 118 -11.44 4.05 -2.82
C HIS A 118 -12.49 3.39 -1.92
N GLN A 119 -13.45 4.16 -1.40
CA GLN A 119 -14.66 3.66 -0.73
C GLN A 119 -15.90 3.70 -1.66
N CYS A 120 -15.70 3.92 -2.95
CA CYS A 120 -16.76 4.02 -3.95
C CYS A 120 -17.70 2.80 -3.91
N LEU A 121 -19.02 3.03 -3.98
CA LEU A 121 -20.01 1.94 -4.03
C LEU A 121 -19.86 1.03 -5.26
N ASN A 122 -19.25 1.55 -6.34
CA ASN A 122 -18.97 0.81 -7.56
C ASN A 122 -17.48 0.46 -7.70
N TYR A 123 -16.77 0.35 -6.58
CA TYR A 123 -15.31 0.20 -6.57
C TYR A 123 -14.85 -1.12 -7.18
N LYS A 124 -13.82 -1.03 -8.01
CA LYS A 124 -13.08 -2.16 -8.59
C LYS A 124 -11.61 -1.83 -8.61
N GLU A 125 -10.77 -2.84 -8.64
CA GLU A 125 -9.31 -2.66 -8.67
C GLU A 125 -8.66 -3.51 -9.74
N HIS A 126 -7.79 -2.88 -10.52
CA HIS A 126 -6.88 -3.59 -11.40
C HIS A 126 -5.88 -4.43 -10.59
N GLY A 127 -5.72 -5.69 -10.96
CA GLY A 127 -4.78 -6.60 -10.29
C GLY A 127 -5.26 -7.21 -8.98
N ILE A 128 -6.49 -6.90 -8.52
CA ILE A 128 -7.03 -7.39 -7.23
C ILE A 128 -8.43 -7.98 -7.40
N THR A 129 -9.38 -7.24 -7.97
CA THR A 129 -10.80 -7.62 -7.98
C THR A 129 -11.26 -8.28 -9.29
N GLY A 130 -10.35 -8.98 -9.97
CA GLY A 130 -10.63 -9.70 -11.21
C GLY A 130 -10.39 -8.89 -12.49
N LEU A 131 -10.07 -7.59 -12.39
CA LEU A 131 -9.59 -6.80 -13.52
C LEU A 131 -8.11 -7.09 -13.77
N PRO A 132 -7.64 -7.10 -15.04
CA PRO A 132 -6.22 -7.30 -15.35
C PRO A 132 -5.33 -6.30 -14.65
N GLY A 133 -4.25 -6.76 -14.02
CA GLY A 133 -3.26 -5.95 -13.35
C GLY A 133 -1.98 -5.72 -14.16
N GLY A 134 -0.98 -5.15 -13.51
CA GLY A 134 0.26 -4.73 -14.13
C GLY A 134 1.31 -5.83 -14.33
N PHE A 135 1.09 -7.07 -13.85
CA PHE A 135 2.03 -8.15 -14.19
C PHE A 135 1.84 -8.62 -15.64
N ALA A 136 1.78 -7.66 -16.55
CA ALA A 136 1.68 -7.79 -17.98
C ALA A 136 2.51 -6.71 -18.68
N GLU A 137 2.83 -6.87 -19.95
CA GLU A 137 3.56 -5.85 -20.71
C GLU A 137 2.72 -4.58 -20.93
N TYR A 138 1.39 -4.71 -20.98
CA TYR A 138 0.47 -3.60 -21.22
C TYR A 138 -0.75 -3.67 -20.32
N LEU A 139 -1.22 -2.48 -19.94
CA LEU A 139 -2.45 -2.28 -19.16
C LEU A 139 -3.27 -1.16 -19.80
N ALA A 140 -4.55 -1.40 -20.08
CA ALA A 140 -5.50 -0.34 -20.44
C ALA A 140 -6.22 0.14 -19.17
N ILE A 141 -6.23 1.46 -18.95
CA ILE A 141 -6.83 2.07 -17.77
C ILE A 141 -7.49 3.41 -18.10
N ALA A 142 -8.50 3.81 -17.33
CA ALA A 142 -9.09 5.13 -17.48
C ALA A 142 -8.03 6.24 -17.36
N ALA A 143 -8.00 7.17 -18.31
CA ALA A 143 -6.98 8.23 -18.35
C ALA A 143 -6.90 9.02 -17.04
N VAL A 144 -8.04 9.24 -16.36
CA VAL A 144 -8.07 9.94 -15.05
C VAL A 144 -7.27 9.24 -13.94
N ASN A 145 -7.01 7.94 -14.07
CA ASN A 145 -6.21 7.15 -13.14
C ASN A 145 -4.70 7.17 -13.45
N ALA A 146 -4.30 7.70 -14.60
CA ALA A 146 -2.89 7.82 -14.97
C ALA A 146 -2.33 9.19 -14.54
N VAL A 147 -1.41 9.18 -13.59
CA VAL A 147 -0.77 10.39 -13.05
C VAL A 147 0.58 10.58 -13.68
N ARG A 148 0.74 11.66 -14.47
CA ARG A 148 2.00 11.99 -15.16
C ARG A 148 3.12 12.22 -14.15
N VAL A 149 4.30 11.68 -14.44
CA VAL A 149 5.52 11.88 -13.64
C VAL A 149 6.13 13.23 -13.98
N GLU A 150 6.18 14.11 -12.98
CA GLU A 150 6.81 15.44 -13.10
C GLU A 150 8.19 15.37 -12.45
N GLY A 151 9.25 15.18 -13.22
CA GLY A 151 10.63 15.11 -12.75
C GLY A 151 11.29 13.74 -12.96
N GLU A 152 12.47 13.58 -12.39
CA GLU A 152 13.27 12.37 -12.56
C GLU A 152 13.14 11.44 -11.35
N VAL A 153 12.63 10.24 -11.61
CA VAL A 153 12.58 9.12 -10.66
C VAL A 153 12.95 7.85 -11.43
N PRO A 154 13.81 6.98 -10.87
CA PRO A 154 14.12 5.68 -11.47
C PRO A 154 12.85 4.86 -11.70
N ARG A 155 12.77 4.13 -12.83
CA ARG A 155 11.57 3.38 -13.23
C ARG A 155 11.08 2.39 -12.16
N ALA A 156 12.00 1.73 -11.47
CA ALA A 156 11.65 0.78 -10.41
C ALA A 156 11.05 1.49 -9.17
N GLU A 157 11.48 2.72 -8.89
CA GLU A 157 11.01 3.49 -7.75
C GLU A 157 9.60 4.07 -7.96
N LEU A 158 9.19 4.27 -9.21
CA LEU A 158 7.84 4.75 -9.54
C LEU A 158 6.72 3.78 -9.11
N ALA A 159 7.02 2.48 -9.01
CA ALA A 159 6.08 1.50 -8.48
C ALA A 159 5.69 1.77 -7.01
N PHE A 160 6.48 2.59 -6.29
CA PHE A 160 6.17 2.97 -4.91
C PHE A 160 5.20 4.15 -4.77
N VAL A 161 4.74 4.75 -5.86
CA VAL A 161 3.75 5.85 -5.78
C VAL A 161 2.46 5.34 -5.14
N GLU A 162 1.99 4.15 -5.54
CA GLU A 162 0.79 3.54 -4.98
C GLU A 162 0.93 3.25 -3.48
N PRO A 163 1.90 2.44 -2.99
CA PRO A 163 1.99 2.16 -1.56
C PRO A 163 2.30 3.41 -0.72
N LEU A 164 3.00 4.39 -1.27
CA LEU A 164 3.21 5.67 -0.59
C LEU A 164 1.89 6.47 -0.50
N ALA A 165 1.06 6.46 -1.55
CA ALA A 165 -0.26 7.07 -1.51
C ALA A 165 -1.16 6.42 -0.45
N CYS A 166 -1.12 5.09 -0.30
CA CYS A 166 -1.83 4.37 0.75
C CYS A 166 -1.37 4.78 2.16
N VAL A 167 -0.05 4.91 2.38
CA VAL A 167 0.51 5.37 3.65
C VAL A 167 0.09 6.81 3.97
N LEU A 168 0.16 7.71 2.99
CA LEU A 168 -0.27 9.10 3.15
C LEU A 168 -1.76 9.17 3.48
N HIS A 169 -2.59 8.42 2.75
CA HIS A 169 -4.03 8.32 3.04
C HIS A 169 -4.29 7.86 4.49
N SER A 170 -3.58 6.82 4.93
CA SER A 170 -3.75 6.30 6.29
C SER A 170 -3.42 7.33 7.37
N LEU A 171 -2.36 8.08 7.18
CA LEU A 171 -1.97 9.15 8.09
C LEU A 171 -2.99 10.31 8.07
N GLU A 172 -3.42 10.74 6.89
CA GLU A 172 -4.43 11.80 6.75
C GLU A 172 -5.79 11.37 7.31
N PHE A 173 -6.16 10.12 7.13
CA PHE A 173 -7.41 9.56 7.67
C PHE A 173 -7.37 9.54 9.20
N ALA A 174 -6.24 9.16 9.80
CA ALA A 174 -6.06 9.19 11.24
C ALA A 174 -6.09 10.63 11.82
N GLU A 175 -5.54 11.61 11.09
CA GLU A 175 -5.58 13.03 11.51
C GLU A 175 -7.00 13.62 11.43
N ARG A 176 -7.87 13.09 10.56
CA ARG A 176 -9.28 13.49 10.46
C ARG A 176 -10.17 12.81 11.50
N ALA A 177 -9.72 11.72 12.09
CA ALA A 177 -10.48 10.97 13.09
C ALA A 177 -10.56 11.73 14.44
N ALA A 178 -11.60 11.47 15.20
CA ALA A 178 -11.75 12.01 16.55
C ALA A 178 -10.83 11.26 17.54
N VAL A 179 -9.55 11.53 17.50
CA VAL A 179 -8.52 10.89 18.32
C VAL A 179 -8.04 11.82 19.44
N ARG A 180 -7.52 11.22 20.54
CA ARG A 180 -6.90 12.02 21.60
C ARG A 180 -5.51 12.49 21.22
N TYR A 181 -4.69 11.62 20.65
CA TYR A 181 -3.31 11.92 20.29
C TYR A 181 -3.14 11.87 18.78
N ALA A 182 -2.62 12.95 18.22
CA ALA A 182 -2.38 13.16 16.81
C ALA A 182 -0.90 13.46 16.54
N LEU A 183 -0.52 13.48 15.27
CA LEU A 183 0.84 13.84 14.84
C LEU A 183 1.04 15.35 14.70
N LYS A 184 -0.05 16.11 14.80
CA LYS A 184 -0.09 17.58 14.73
C LYS A 184 -1.05 18.15 15.76
N GLY A 185 -0.91 19.43 16.07
CA GLY A 185 -1.86 20.14 16.91
C GLY A 185 -1.59 20.04 18.41
N PRO A 186 -2.57 20.41 19.27
CA PRO A 186 -2.36 20.62 20.69
C PRO A 186 -2.18 19.34 21.52
N ARG A 187 -2.60 18.20 20.97
CA ARG A 187 -2.47 16.86 21.61
C ARG A 187 -1.46 16.01 20.87
N LEU A 188 -0.28 16.57 20.68
CA LEU A 188 0.80 15.91 19.97
C LEU A 188 1.25 14.62 20.69
N ALA A 189 1.36 13.54 19.94
CA ALA A 189 2.00 12.30 20.40
C ALA A 189 3.46 12.58 20.76
N ARG A 190 3.99 11.97 21.83
CA ARG A 190 5.42 12.07 22.19
C ARG A 190 6.19 10.86 21.70
N HIS A 191 5.60 9.69 21.85
CA HIS A 191 6.16 8.41 21.45
C HIS A 191 5.27 7.78 20.39
N VAL A 192 5.81 7.58 19.22
CA VAL A 192 5.19 6.85 18.11
C VAL A 192 5.87 5.49 17.99
N MET A 193 5.10 4.44 17.78
CA MET A 193 5.64 3.11 17.48
C MET A 193 5.14 2.63 16.13
N ILE A 194 6.01 2.02 15.36
CA ILE A 194 5.67 1.27 14.14
C ILE A 194 6.01 -0.19 14.40
N LEU A 195 5.01 -1.06 14.34
CA LEU A 195 5.20 -2.50 14.37
C LEU A 195 5.38 -2.98 12.93
N GLY A 196 6.55 -3.54 12.63
CA GLY A 196 6.97 -3.97 11.31
C GLY A 196 7.88 -2.96 10.60
N ALA A 197 9.08 -3.38 10.25
CA ALA A 197 10.06 -2.63 9.45
C ALA A 197 10.04 -3.05 7.96
N GLY A 198 8.91 -3.57 7.48
CA GLY A 198 8.68 -3.85 6.06
C GLY A 198 8.55 -2.56 5.22
N PRO A 199 8.28 -2.69 3.90
CA PRO A 199 8.17 -1.52 3.01
C PRO A 199 7.20 -0.47 3.55
N ALA A 200 6.01 -0.87 4.00
CA ALA A 200 5.02 0.03 4.57
C ALA A 200 5.53 0.73 5.84
N GLY A 201 6.11 -0.01 6.80
CA GLY A 201 6.66 0.57 8.03
C GLY A 201 7.75 1.60 7.76
N ILE A 202 8.64 1.34 6.80
CA ILE A 202 9.67 2.31 6.38
C ILE A 202 9.07 3.53 5.67
N LEU A 203 7.99 3.37 4.88
CA LEU A 203 7.27 4.49 4.31
C LEU A 203 6.59 5.34 5.39
N PHE A 204 5.93 4.72 6.39
CA PHE A 204 5.38 5.42 7.55
C PHE A 204 6.46 6.21 8.29
N LEU A 205 7.60 5.59 8.59
CA LEU A 205 8.72 6.23 9.27
C LEU A 205 9.19 7.49 8.51
N GLN A 206 9.42 7.36 7.21
CA GLN A 206 9.86 8.49 6.38
C GLN A 206 8.77 9.58 6.27
N CYS A 207 7.49 9.21 6.17
CA CYS A 207 6.40 10.17 6.20
C CYS A 207 6.34 10.92 7.53
N LEU A 208 6.46 10.23 8.66
CA LEU A 208 6.52 10.85 9.98
C LEU A 208 7.66 11.87 10.06
N ARG A 209 8.88 11.48 9.68
CA ARG A 209 10.07 12.33 9.77
C ARG A 209 10.06 13.48 8.76
N ASN A 210 9.80 13.19 7.50
CA ASN A 210 10.09 14.11 6.39
C ASN A 210 8.85 14.87 5.89
N VAL A 211 7.64 14.31 6.03
CA VAL A 211 6.39 14.94 5.59
C VAL A 211 5.69 15.62 6.76
N TYR A 212 5.48 14.89 7.85
CA TYR A 212 4.85 15.42 9.07
C TYR A 212 5.81 16.23 9.94
N ARG A 213 7.14 16.06 9.73
CA ARG A 213 8.22 16.70 10.53
C ARG A 213 8.07 16.40 12.02
N PHE A 214 7.65 15.19 12.32
CA PHE A 214 7.53 14.73 13.68
C PHE A 214 8.92 14.58 14.31
N ASP A 215 9.18 15.32 15.37
CA ASP A 215 10.46 15.41 16.09
C ASP A 215 10.52 14.54 17.36
N GLY A 216 9.38 13.98 17.78
CA GLY A 216 9.30 13.04 18.90
C GLY A 216 9.99 11.71 18.63
N ALA A 217 10.00 10.83 19.65
CA ALA A 217 10.56 9.51 19.51
C ALA A 217 9.73 8.64 18.58
N VAL A 218 10.36 8.02 17.57
CA VAL A 218 9.75 6.99 16.72
C VAL A 218 10.48 5.68 16.97
N LEU A 219 9.78 4.73 17.59
CA LEU A 219 10.26 3.37 17.83
C LEU A 219 9.77 2.49 16.67
N VAL A 220 10.66 1.65 16.14
CA VAL A 220 10.32 0.65 15.12
C VAL A 220 10.69 -0.72 15.63
N ALA A 221 9.71 -1.62 15.74
CA ALA A 221 9.90 -2.98 16.19
C ALA A 221 9.75 -3.98 15.04
N ASP A 222 10.72 -4.88 14.90
CA ASP A 222 10.71 -5.99 13.94
C ASP A 222 11.61 -7.11 14.46
N ILE A 223 11.38 -8.33 14.01
CA ILE A 223 12.24 -9.47 14.30
C ILE A 223 13.49 -9.53 13.41
N ASN A 224 13.48 -8.81 12.30
CA ASN A 224 14.51 -8.84 11.27
C ASN A 224 15.52 -7.71 11.46
N ALA A 225 16.74 -8.03 11.89
CA ALA A 225 17.81 -7.07 12.15
C ALA A 225 18.19 -6.22 10.92
N ARG A 226 18.15 -6.78 9.69
CA ARG A 226 18.49 -6.03 8.48
C ARG A 226 17.45 -4.95 8.17
N LYS A 227 16.16 -5.29 8.33
CA LYS A 227 15.07 -4.32 8.17
C LYS A 227 15.16 -3.22 9.23
N LEU A 228 15.50 -3.58 10.45
CA LEU A 228 15.73 -2.61 11.53
C LEU A 228 16.93 -1.70 11.26
N ALA A 229 18.04 -2.22 10.75
CA ALA A 229 19.19 -1.40 10.37
C ALA A 229 18.81 -0.33 9.31
N LEU A 230 17.93 -0.70 8.37
CA LEU A 230 17.39 0.27 7.42
C LEU A 230 16.50 1.30 8.12
N ALA A 231 15.62 0.89 9.03
CA ALA A 231 14.79 1.81 9.82
C ALA A 231 15.64 2.79 10.65
N GLU A 232 16.71 2.32 11.27
CA GLU A 232 17.66 3.14 12.02
C GLU A 232 18.32 4.19 11.11
N SER A 233 18.68 3.83 9.88
CA SER A 233 19.25 4.77 8.90
C SER A 233 18.29 5.89 8.50
N PHE A 234 16.99 5.71 8.71
CA PHE A 234 15.94 6.72 8.52
C PHE A 234 15.54 7.43 9.84
N GLY A 235 16.30 7.24 10.92
CA GLY A 235 16.13 7.98 12.18
C GLY A 235 15.11 7.38 13.15
N ALA A 236 14.93 6.05 13.12
CA ALA A 236 14.17 5.33 14.13
C ALA A 236 15.02 4.91 15.32
N THR A 237 14.41 4.78 16.49
CA THR A 237 14.92 3.94 17.57
C THR A 237 14.41 2.53 17.34
N VAL A 238 15.31 1.57 17.14
CA VAL A 238 14.93 0.21 16.75
C VAL A 238 14.84 -0.74 17.93
N LEU A 239 13.88 -1.67 17.88
CA LEU A 239 13.65 -2.71 18.89
C LEU A 239 13.58 -4.07 18.17
N GLN A 240 14.60 -4.91 18.40
CA GLN A 240 14.64 -6.27 17.83
C GLN A 240 14.08 -7.28 18.83
N CYS A 241 12.83 -7.12 19.18
CA CYS A 241 12.15 -7.96 20.13
C CYS A 241 10.64 -8.06 19.84
N THR A 242 9.97 -8.95 20.51
CA THR A 242 8.52 -9.14 20.44
C THR A 242 8.00 -9.62 21.80
N GLY A 243 6.69 -9.72 21.95
CA GLY A 243 6.10 -10.23 23.17
C GLY A 243 6.31 -9.33 24.37
N GLU A 244 6.53 -9.97 25.52
CA GLU A 244 6.75 -9.29 26.81
C GLU A 244 8.02 -8.44 26.79
N GLU A 245 9.08 -8.91 26.14
CA GLU A 245 10.33 -8.18 25.98
C GLU A 245 10.10 -6.84 25.25
N LEU A 246 9.24 -6.81 24.21
CA LEU A 246 8.87 -5.57 23.51
C LEU A 246 8.16 -4.59 24.46
N VAL A 247 7.30 -5.10 25.33
CA VAL A 247 6.62 -4.27 26.34
C VAL A 247 7.62 -3.67 27.32
N GLU A 248 8.55 -4.48 27.85
CA GLU A 248 9.59 -4.04 28.79
C GLU A 248 10.51 -2.98 28.17
N GLU A 249 11.04 -3.25 26.98
CA GLU A 249 11.89 -2.29 26.24
C GLU A 249 11.14 -0.99 25.95
N THR A 250 9.84 -1.08 25.58
CA THR A 250 9.02 0.11 25.36
C THR A 250 8.88 0.95 26.62
N LEU A 251 8.62 0.32 27.76
CA LEU A 251 8.52 1.02 29.05
C LEU A 251 9.82 1.72 29.42
N GLN A 252 10.97 1.07 29.19
CA GLN A 252 12.29 1.66 29.44
C GLN A 252 12.53 2.87 28.53
N ARG A 253 12.30 2.73 27.20
CA ARG A 253 12.56 3.79 26.21
C ARG A 253 11.62 4.97 26.34
N THR A 254 10.43 4.75 26.88
CA THR A 254 9.43 5.81 27.09
C THR A 254 9.36 6.32 28.54
N HIS A 255 10.26 5.87 29.41
CA HIS A 255 10.25 6.20 30.84
C HIS A 255 8.89 5.94 31.51
N GLY A 256 8.23 4.82 31.10
CA GLY A 256 6.91 4.42 31.58
C GLY A 256 5.72 5.13 30.95
N GLU A 257 5.92 6.10 30.06
CA GLU A 257 4.83 6.85 29.42
C GLU A 257 4.02 6.01 28.41
N LYS A 258 4.60 4.93 27.87
CA LYS A 258 4.02 4.07 26.85
C LYS A 258 3.81 4.80 25.49
N ILE A 259 3.13 4.15 24.56
CA ILE A 259 2.95 4.61 23.18
C ILE A 259 1.67 5.43 23.05
N TYR A 260 1.77 6.61 22.49
CA TYR A 260 0.68 7.53 22.22
C TYR A 260 0.02 7.28 20.85
N TYR A 261 0.83 6.90 19.88
CA TYR A 261 0.41 6.68 18.51
C TYR A 261 1.14 5.45 17.95
N LEU A 262 0.39 4.44 17.55
CA LEU A 262 0.93 3.18 17.08
C LEU A 262 0.46 2.92 15.64
N VAL A 263 1.38 2.53 14.77
CA VAL A 263 1.08 2.01 13.43
C VAL A 263 1.33 0.51 13.44
N GLU A 264 0.30 -0.28 13.20
CA GLU A 264 0.40 -1.71 12.98
C GLU A 264 0.58 -1.96 11.47
N ALA A 265 1.78 -2.38 11.06
CA ALA A 265 2.16 -2.61 9.67
C ALA A 265 2.71 -4.02 9.42
N THR A 266 2.47 -4.97 10.34
CA THR A 266 2.90 -6.36 10.19
C THR A 266 1.83 -7.24 9.54
N GLY A 267 0.54 -6.97 9.80
CA GLY A 267 -0.57 -7.85 9.45
C GLY A 267 -0.61 -9.15 10.27
N THR A 268 0.12 -9.23 11.38
CA THR A 268 0.22 -10.44 12.20
C THR A 268 -0.73 -10.37 13.39
N GLY A 269 -1.64 -11.35 13.55
CA GLY A 269 -2.59 -11.38 14.66
C GLY A 269 -1.92 -11.41 16.05
N ALA A 270 -0.73 -11.99 16.16
CA ALA A 270 0.00 -12.09 17.42
C ALA A 270 0.34 -10.73 18.05
N VAL A 271 0.47 -9.66 17.27
CA VAL A 271 0.81 -8.32 17.81
C VAL A 271 -0.29 -7.76 18.72
N PHE A 272 -1.53 -8.19 18.54
CA PHE A 272 -2.64 -7.75 19.38
C PHE A 272 -2.48 -8.17 20.86
N HIS A 273 -1.77 -9.26 21.14
CA HIS A 273 -1.49 -9.69 22.53
C HIS A 273 -0.67 -8.67 23.32
N PHE A 274 0.12 -7.86 22.64
CA PHE A 274 1.03 -6.92 23.29
C PHE A 274 0.46 -5.50 23.38
N LEU A 275 -0.55 -5.18 22.59
CA LEU A 275 -1.14 -3.83 22.55
C LEU A 275 -1.51 -3.28 23.93
N PRO A 276 -2.15 -4.03 24.84
CA PRO A 276 -2.48 -3.53 26.18
C PRO A 276 -1.23 -3.13 26.99
N GLY A 277 -0.13 -3.82 26.81
CA GLY A 277 1.15 -3.50 27.46
C GLY A 277 1.84 -2.29 26.86
N LEU A 278 1.74 -2.10 25.55
CA LEU A 278 2.40 -1.03 24.79
C LEU A 278 1.67 0.31 24.89
N LEU A 279 0.32 0.29 24.85
CA LEU A 279 -0.46 1.48 24.65
C LEU A 279 -0.67 2.30 25.93
N ARG A 280 -0.57 3.61 25.78
CA ARG A 280 -1.10 4.57 26.74
C ARG A 280 -2.62 4.60 26.68
N LYS A 281 -3.29 5.03 27.75
CA LYS A 281 -4.74 5.29 27.74
C LYS A 281 -5.11 6.28 26.63
N GLN A 282 -6.14 5.95 25.88
CA GLN A 282 -6.66 6.74 24.75
C GLN A 282 -5.63 6.94 23.63
N ALA A 283 -4.69 6.00 23.48
CA ALA A 283 -3.74 6.00 22.36
C ALA A 283 -4.47 5.90 21.01
N THR A 284 -3.84 6.41 19.96
CA THR A 284 -4.27 6.23 18.58
C THR A 284 -3.57 5.04 18.00
N VAL A 285 -4.31 4.12 17.38
CA VAL A 285 -3.78 2.93 16.72
C VAL A 285 -4.23 2.92 15.26
N VAL A 286 -3.29 3.01 14.33
CA VAL A 286 -3.53 2.87 12.90
C VAL A 286 -3.32 1.41 12.53
N LEU A 287 -4.39 0.74 12.12
CA LEU A 287 -4.36 -0.62 11.61
C LEU A 287 -4.14 -0.57 10.10
N TYR A 288 -2.93 -0.80 9.65
CA TYR A 288 -2.53 -0.79 8.24
C TYR A 288 -2.23 -2.17 7.71
N GLY A 289 -1.58 -3.02 8.50
CA GLY A 289 -1.28 -4.39 8.13
C GLY A 289 -2.55 -5.15 7.75
N HIS A 290 -2.44 -6.09 6.80
CA HIS A 290 -3.57 -6.91 6.35
C HIS A 290 -3.27 -8.38 6.60
N GLY A 291 -4.31 -9.12 7.03
CA GLY A 291 -4.22 -10.55 7.35
C GLY A 291 -4.70 -10.84 8.77
N HIS A 292 -3.95 -10.45 9.78
CA HIS A 292 -4.24 -10.61 11.22
C HIS A 292 -4.80 -12.00 11.60
N GLU A 293 -4.39 -13.03 10.86
CA GLU A 293 -4.80 -14.40 11.13
C GLU A 293 -4.36 -14.82 12.54
N GLY A 294 -5.23 -15.53 13.26
CA GLY A 294 -4.96 -15.98 14.63
C GLY A 294 -5.07 -14.87 15.69
N ALA A 295 -5.61 -13.70 15.38
CA ALA A 295 -5.87 -12.67 16.38
C ALA A 295 -6.89 -13.18 17.42
N ASP A 296 -6.53 -13.10 18.71
CA ASP A 296 -7.45 -13.42 19.80
C ASP A 296 -8.29 -12.20 20.15
N MET A 297 -9.56 -12.24 19.78
CA MET A 297 -10.50 -11.15 20.02
C MET A 297 -10.83 -10.95 21.51
N THR A 298 -10.51 -11.88 22.39
CA THR A 298 -10.71 -11.68 23.86
C THR A 298 -9.82 -10.55 24.40
N LEU A 299 -8.75 -10.22 23.69
CA LEU A 299 -7.87 -9.10 24.03
C LEU A 299 -8.56 -7.74 23.97
N LEU A 300 -9.67 -7.61 23.23
CA LEU A 300 -10.50 -6.41 23.24
C LEU A 300 -10.99 -6.05 24.65
N ASN A 301 -11.20 -7.04 25.53
CA ASN A 301 -11.57 -6.82 26.92
C ASN A 301 -10.52 -5.97 27.67
N TYR A 302 -9.23 -6.20 27.40
CA TYR A 302 -8.15 -5.42 28.01
C TYR A 302 -7.99 -4.05 27.34
N LEU A 303 -8.21 -3.97 26.04
CA LEU A 303 -8.16 -2.70 25.30
C LEU A 303 -9.28 -1.76 25.77
N GLN A 304 -10.47 -2.25 26.14
CA GLN A 304 -11.56 -1.42 26.66
C GLN A 304 -11.13 -0.57 27.87
N PHE A 305 -10.26 -1.06 28.74
CA PHE A 305 -9.75 -0.27 29.88
C PHE A 305 -8.78 0.85 29.48
N LEU A 306 -8.28 0.81 28.27
CA LEU A 306 -7.38 1.82 27.71
C LEU A 306 -8.09 2.83 26.81
N GLU A 307 -9.31 2.52 26.34
CA GLU A 307 -10.10 3.34 25.39
C GLU A 307 -9.29 3.81 24.18
N PRO A 308 -8.55 2.96 23.46
CA PRO A 308 -7.79 3.38 22.29
C PRO A 308 -8.72 3.76 21.14
N SER A 309 -8.29 4.71 20.31
CA SER A 309 -8.92 4.97 19.01
C SER A 309 -8.29 4.07 17.96
N LEU A 310 -9.05 3.08 17.46
CA LEU A 310 -8.60 2.22 16.37
C LEU A 310 -9.04 2.85 15.04
N VAL A 311 -8.08 3.20 14.20
CA VAL A 311 -8.30 3.80 12.89
C VAL A 311 -7.81 2.81 11.83
N SER A 312 -8.72 2.39 10.94
CA SER A 312 -8.39 1.50 9.84
C SER A 312 -8.69 2.19 8.52
N SER A 313 -7.74 2.18 7.61
CA SER A 313 -7.88 2.73 6.27
C SER A 313 -7.50 1.68 5.24
N VAL A 314 -8.05 1.81 4.04
CA VAL A 314 -7.70 0.94 2.91
C VAL A 314 -7.54 1.77 1.65
N GLY A 315 -6.61 1.37 0.79
CA GLY A 315 -6.34 2.04 -0.49
C GLY A 315 -5.80 3.46 -0.33
N ALA A 316 -5.96 4.26 -1.35
CA ALA A 316 -5.39 5.59 -1.47
C ALA A 316 -6.44 6.64 -1.85
N SER A 317 -7.49 6.77 -1.05
CA SER A 317 -8.48 7.85 -1.21
C SER A 317 -7.87 9.23 -1.00
N GLY A 318 -8.37 10.25 -1.67
CA GLY A 318 -7.89 11.61 -1.51
C GLY A 318 -8.52 12.61 -2.49
N GLY A 319 -9.58 12.19 -3.18
CA GLY A 319 -10.27 13.02 -4.17
C GLY A 319 -9.44 13.26 -5.43
N PHE A 320 -9.87 14.26 -6.19
CA PHE A 320 -9.26 14.60 -7.47
C PHE A 320 -8.85 16.08 -7.49
N ASP A 321 -7.79 16.39 -8.18
CA ASP A 321 -7.37 17.75 -8.43
C ASP A 321 -8.18 18.43 -9.57
N THR A 322 -7.79 19.64 -9.93
CA THR A 322 -8.43 20.42 -11.02
C THR A 322 -8.37 19.72 -12.36
N ASP A 323 -7.36 18.91 -12.60
CA ASP A 323 -7.16 18.12 -13.82
C ASP A 323 -7.85 16.74 -13.73
N ARG A 324 -8.65 16.54 -12.67
CA ARG A 324 -9.34 15.29 -12.38
C ARG A 324 -8.39 14.09 -12.19
N ARG A 325 -7.18 14.34 -11.65
CA ARG A 325 -6.20 13.31 -11.29
C ARG A 325 -6.29 12.98 -9.79
N PRO A 326 -6.01 11.74 -9.37
CA PRO A 326 -5.97 11.37 -7.96
C PRO A 326 -4.96 12.23 -7.19
N LEU A 327 -5.45 13.10 -6.31
CA LEU A 327 -4.63 14.10 -5.61
C LEU A 327 -3.55 13.46 -4.74
N ILE A 328 -3.90 12.36 -4.07
CA ILE A 328 -2.96 11.67 -3.17
C ILE A 328 -1.80 11.02 -3.95
N TYR A 329 -2.03 10.51 -5.15
CA TYR A 329 -0.98 9.98 -6.03
C TYR A 329 -0.03 11.09 -6.49
N ARG A 330 -0.54 12.26 -6.87
CA ARG A 330 0.31 13.44 -7.15
C ARG A 330 1.14 13.84 -5.93
N THR A 331 0.55 13.79 -4.75
CA THR A 331 1.28 14.11 -3.51
C THR A 331 2.38 13.09 -3.24
N ALA A 332 2.10 11.80 -3.36
CA ALA A 332 3.09 10.73 -3.26
C ALA A 332 4.24 10.91 -4.27
N MET A 333 3.88 11.15 -5.53
CA MET A 333 4.85 11.43 -6.60
C MET A 333 5.79 12.59 -6.25
N ARG A 334 5.25 13.72 -5.76
CA ARG A 334 6.06 14.89 -5.35
C ARG A 334 7.02 14.55 -4.23
N HIS A 335 6.65 13.67 -3.29
CA HIS A 335 7.54 13.26 -2.21
C HIS A 335 8.67 12.36 -2.72
N LEU A 336 8.43 11.51 -3.71
CA LEU A 336 9.48 10.74 -4.38
C LEU A 336 10.42 11.64 -5.19
N VAL A 337 9.88 12.48 -6.07
CA VAL A 337 10.65 13.41 -6.91
C VAL A 337 11.52 14.36 -6.08
N SER A 338 10.98 14.86 -4.96
CA SER A 338 11.73 15.76 -4.07
C SER A 338 12.76 15.06 -3.17
N GLY A 339 12.83 13.73 -3.18
CA GLY A 339 13.69 12.95 -2.31
C GLY A 339 13.30 12.98 -0.81
N ARG A 340 12.12 13.52 -0.47
CA ARG A 340 11.59 13.49 0.90
C ARG A 340 11.32 12.06 1.37
N VAL A 341 10.87 11.21 0.44
CA VAL A 341 10.72 9.77 0.65
C VAL A 341 11.64 9.07 -0.34
N ARG A 342 12.54 8.25 0.17
CA ARG A 342 13.53 7.50 -0.60
C ARG A 342 13.17 6.03 -0.56
N VAL A 343 12.95 5.43 -1.72
CA VAL A 343 12.46 4.05 -1.84
C VAL A 343 13.47 3.10 -2.49
N GLY A 344 14.51 3.62 -3.14
CA GLY A 344 15.57 2.81 -3.74
C GLY A 344 16.12 1.74 -2.80
N PRO A 345 16.47 2.06 -1.53
CA PRO A 345 16.96 1.06 -0.57
C PRO A 345 15.97 -0.05 -0.20
N LEU A 346 14.67 0.12 -0.50
CA LEU A 346 13.65 -0.90 -0.24
C LEU A 346 13.57 -1.94 -1.37
N ILE A 347 14.08 -1.64 -2.57
CA ILE A 347 14.04 -2.55 -3.72
C ILE A 347 15.18 -3.55 -3.61
N THR A 348 14.89 -4.73 -3.06
CA THR A 348 15.89 -5.79 -2.88
C THR A 348 15.89 -6.82 -4.01
N HIS A 349 14.75 -6.98 -4.70
CA HIS A 349 14.56 -8.02 -5.72
C HIS A 349 13.96 -7.43 -7.00
N PRO A 350 14.75 -6.68 -7.81
CA PRO A 350 14.30 -6.37 -9.16
C PRO A 350 14.24 -7.68 -9.97
N CYS A 351 13.14 -7.89 -10.67
CA CYS A 351 12.89 -9.13 -11.41
C CYS A 351 12.31 -8.85 -12.80
N ASP A 352 12.33 -9.86 -13.65
CA ASP A 352 11.66 -9.89 -14.95
C ASP A 352 10.57 -10.98 -14.98
N PHE A 353 9.89 -11.15 -16.10
CA PHE A 353 8.87 -12.21 -16.23
C PHE A 353 9.44 -13.62 -16.02
N HIS A 354 10.71 -13.88 -16.35
CA HIS A 354 11.32 -15.19 -16.18
C HIS A 354 11.53 -15.52 -14.69
N THR A 355 11.95 -14.55 -13.91
CA THR A 355 12.27 -14.70 -12.47
C THR A 355 11.07 -14.47 -11.56
N LEU A 356 10.04 -13.76 -12.01
CA LEU A 356 8.84 -13.43 -11.22
C LEU A 356 8.18 -14.64 -10.54
N PRO A 357 7.96 -15.81 -11.18
CA PRO A 357 7.39 -16.97 -10.48
C PRO A 357 8.23 -17.47 -9.30
N GLY A 358 9.56 -17.31 -9.37
CA GLY A 358 10.49 -17.63 -8.29
C GLY A 358 10.29 -16.73 -7.07
N ILE A 359 10.03 -15.44 -7.29
CA ILE A 359 9.70 -14.47 -6.22
C ILE A 359 8.49 -14.95 -5.44
N PHE A 360 7.39 -15.27 -6.13
CA PHE A 360 6.15 -15.74 -5.51
C PHE A 360 6.28 -17.10 -4.81
N ALA A 361 7.11 -18.00 -5.35
CA ALA A 361 7.23 -19.34 -4.82
C ALA A 361 8.17 -19.44 -3.60
N ARG A 362 9.20 -18.61 -3.51
CA ARG A 362 10.30 -18.81 -2.54
C ARG A 362 10.91 -17.52 -1.99
N GLU A 363 11.27 -16.58 -2.88
CA GLU A 363 12.13 -15.45 -2.51
C GLU A 363 11.48 -14.52 -1.48
N TYR A 364 10.13 -14.35 -1.55
CA TYR A 364 9.42 -13.47 -0.64
C TYR A 364 9.52 -13.90 0.84
N ALA A 365 9.79 -15.18 1.10
CA ALA A 365 9.97 -15.72 2.46
C ALA A 365 11.42 -15.55 2.97
N SER A 366 12.33 -15.08 2.13
CA SER A 366 13.73 -14.85 2.51
C SER A 366 13.84 -13.75 3.56
N PRO A 367 14.71 -13.90 4.57
CA PRO A 367 15.01 -12.82 5.52
C PRO A 367 15.55 -11.54 4.85
N ASP A 368 16.12 -11.67 3.65
CA ASP A 368 16.66 -10.56 2.86
C ASP A 368 15.61 -9.85 2.00
N PHE A 369 14.41 -10.41 1.93
CA PHE A 369 13.34 -9.83 1.13
C PHE A 369 12.75 -8.59 1.80
N MET A 370 12.74 -7.48 1.06
CA MET A 370 12.02 -6.27 1.42
C MET A 370 10.92 -5.99 0.39
N LYS A 371 11.29 -5.76 -0.85
CA LYS A 371 10.36 -5.47 -1.95
C LYS A 371 10.91 -6.01 -3.27
N ALA A 372 10.06 -6.66 -4.02
CA ALA A 372 10.34 -6.98 -5.41
C ALA A 372 9.59 -6.03 -6.35
N VAL A 373 10.23 -5.73 -7.48
CA VAL A 373 9.64 -4.92 -8.55
C VAL A 373 9.88 -5.64 -9.88
N LEU A 374 8.80 -6.00 -10.56
CA LEU A 374 8.84 -6.49 -11.94
C LEU A 374 9.22 -5.32 -12.86
N LEU A 375 10.25 -5.54 -13.66
CA LEU A 375 10.75 -4.61 -14.68
C LEU A 375 10.61 -5.28 -16.05
N PRO A 376 9.44 -5.17 -16.70
CA PRO A 376 9.26 -5.70 -18.05
C PRO A 376 10.28 -5.06 -19.01
N ASN A 377 10.86 -5.92 -19.88
CA ASN A 377 11.85 -5.51 -20.88
C ASN A 377 11.17 -5.04 -22.16
#